data_db00d4e60232c29ecb3589786108b1b5
#
_entry.id   db00d4e60232c29ecb3589786108b1b5
#
_cell.length_a   1.000
_cell.length_b   1.000
_cell.length_c   1.000
_cell.angle_alpha   90.00
_cell.angle_beta   90.00
_cell.angle_gamma   90.00
#
_symmetry.space_group_name_H-M   'P 1'
#
loop_
_entity.id
_entity.type
_entity.pdbx_description
1 polymer ?
#
loop_
_entity_poly.entity_id
_entity_poly.type
_entity_poly.pdbx_seq_one_letter_code
_entity_poly.pdbx_strand_id
1 'polypeptide(L)'
;YGEYILAVTSSHFGSAEKEFRFPLGYGNQRPFSATWTVTGSGACILSTSPPGEKAPLRSGKGCAAITGLTAGRVMDYGLRDSMNMGGCMAPAACDTIARSFSDFRRTPSDYDAVFTGDLGIIGQKILLDLLKEQNIRLSPIHKDCGILIYDDPSQDTHAGGSGCGCSAVTMCSYIMKKMKNHSWNRVLFVPTGAL
;
A
#
# COMPACT_ATOMS: atom_id res chain seq x y z
N TYR A 1 -9.69 -16.70 -17.88
CA TYR A 1 -9.04 -17.06 -16.67
C TYR A 1 -7.96 -18.09 -16.99
N GLY A 2 -6.68 -17.76 -16.70
CA GLY A 2 -5.53 -18.60 -16.98
C GLY A 2 -5.01 -19.28 -15.72
N GLU A 3 -4.20 -20.32 -15.90
CA GLU A 3 -3.48 -20.96 -14.80
C GLU A 3 -2.42 -20.04 -14.19
N TYR A 4 -1.85 -19.17 -15.02
CA TYR A 4 -0.89 -18.14 -14.63
C TYR A 4 -1.38 -16.77 -15.08
N ILE A 5 -1.30 -15.79 -14.17
CA ILE A 5 -1.67 -14.40 -14.44
C ILE A 5 -0.48 -13.52 -14.11
N LEU A 6 -0.11 -12.65 -15.06
CA LEU A 6 0.89 -11.62 -14.83
C LEU A 6 0.20 -10.33 -14.37
N ALA A 7 0.47 -9.90 -13.13
CA ALA A 7 0.07 -8.63 -12.58
C ALA A 7 1.26 -7.65 -12.66
N VAL A 8 1.08 -6.55 -13.38
CA VAL A 8 2.13 -5.53 -13.58
C VAL A 8 1.54 -4.16 -13.33
N THR A 9 2.28 -3.32 -12.65
CA THR A 9 1.96 -1.90 -12.52
C THR A 9 3.23 -1.06 -12.47
N SER A 10 3.13 0.18 -12.93
CA SER A 10 4.23 1.13 -12.93
C SER A 10 3.72 2.56 -12.79
N SER A 11 4.56 3.42 -12.29
CA SER A 11 4.36 4.87 -12.28
C SER A 11 5.68 5.58 -12.57
N HIS A 12 5.58 6.81 -13.05
CA HIS A 12 6.73 7.63 -13.36
C HIS A 12 6.42 9.10 -13.04
N PHE A 13 7.30 9.72 -12.28
CA PHE A 13 7.23 11.14 -12.02
C PHE A 13 7.85 11.92 -13.20
N GLY A 14 7.03 12.68 -13.90
CA GLY A 14 7.46 13.52 -15.02
C GLY A 14 7.07 14.98 -14.84
N SER A 15 7.52 15.84 -15.76
CA SER A 15 7.25 17.28 -15.73
C SER A 15 5.74 17.58 -15.76
N ALA A 16 4.98 16.87 -16.58
CA ALA A 16 3.52 17.04 -16.65
C ALA A 16 2.85 16.73 -15.30
N GLU A 17 3.32 15.69 -14.59
CA GLU A 17 2.79 15.35 -13.28
C GLU A 17 3.22 16.34 -12.20
N LYS A 18 4.41 16.90 -12.30
CA LYS A 18 4.83 18.00 -11.42
C LYS A 18 3.87 19.18 -11.53
N GLU A 19 3.51 19.58 -12.74
CA GLU A 19 2.56 20.66 -13.00
C GLU A 19 1.15 20.34 -12.43
N PHE A 20 0.71 19.10 -12.56
CA PHE A 20 -0.56 18.66 -12.05
C PHE A 20 -0.62 18.61 -10.53
N ARG A 21 0.42 18.09 -9.87
CA ARG A 21 0.49 17.98 -8.40
C ARG A 21 0.88 19.29 -7.73
N PHE A 22 1.62 20.15 -8.41
CA PHE A 22 2.12 21.43 -7.92
C PHE A 22 1.73 22.52 -8.92
N PRO A 23 0.49 23.02 -8.85
CA PRO A 23 -0.06 23.92 -9.85
C PRO A 23 0.83 25.14 -10.08
N LEU A 24 0.85 25.62 -11.31
CA LEU A 24 1.57 26.82 -11.76
C LEU A 24 3.10 26.76 -11.61
N GLY A 25 3.68 25.56 -11.60
CA GLY A 25 5.12 25.40 -11.45
C GLY A 25 5.69 25.88 -10.10
N TYR A 26 4.84 26.20 -9.14
CA TYR A 26 5.24 26.58 -7.77
C TYR A 26 5.59 25.34 -6.92
N GLY A 27 6.55 24.55 -7.38
CA GLY A 27 6.95 23.31 -6.71
C GLY A 27 7.41 23.46 -5.25
N ASN A 28 7.64 24.69 -4.79
CA ASN A 28 7.95 25.02 -3.40
C ASN A 28 6.71 25.28 -2.53
N GLN A 29 5.52 25.37 -3.13
CA GLN A 29 4.26 25.58 -2.42
C GLN A 29 3.53 24.24 -2.16
N ARG A 30 4.26 23.26 -1.70
CA ARG A 30 3.71 21.93 -1.39
C ARG A 30 3.14 21.90 0.02
N PRO A 31 1.86 21.51 0.22
CA PRO A 31 1.33 21.27 1.56
C PRO A 31 2.01 20.04 2.19
N PHE A 32 1.99 19.95 3.53
CA PHE A 32 2.53 18.79 4.25
C PHE A 32 1.81 17.48 3.93
N SER A 33 0.60 17.53 3.38
CA SER A 33 -0.17 16.37 2.91
C SER A 33 0.24 15.90 1.52
N ALA A 34 1.03 16.69 0.77
CA ALA A 34 1.45 16.33 -0.58
C ALA A 34 2.38 15.11 -0.59
N THR A 35 2.21 14.28 -1.61
CA THR A 35 3.02 13.09 -1.87
C THR A 35 3.74 13.21 -3.22
N TRP A 36 4.84 12.48 -3.37
CA TRP A 36 5.57 12.40 -4.63
C TRP A 36 5.24 11.10 -5.35
N THR A 37 4.99 11.17 -6.65
CA THR A 37 4.84 9.96 -7.45
C THR A 37 6.14 9.17 -7.48
N VAL A 38 6.04 7.91 -7.15
CA VAL A 38 7.17 6.98 -7.20
C VAL A 38 7.43 6.60 -8.65
N THR A 39 8.67 6.81 -9.11
CA THR A 39 9.14 6.26 -10.37
C THR A 39 9.61 4.84 -10.14
N GLY A 40 8.82 3.88 -10.62
CA GLY A 40 9.13 2.48 -10.45
C GLY A 40 8.04 1.55 -10.97
N SER A 41 8.34 0.27 -10.98
CA SER A 41 7.42 -0.78 -11.41
C SER A 41 7.57 -2.02 -10.55
N GLY A 42 6.51 -2.83 -10.52
CA GLY A 42 6.50 -4.14 -9.92
C GLY A 42 5.71 -5.12 -10.77
N ALA A 43 6.15 -6.38 -10.80
CA ALA A 43 5.49 -7.44 -11.51
C ALA A 43 5.46 -8.71 -10.67
N CYS A 44 4.29 -9.35 -10.61
CA CYS A 44 4.09 -10.62 -9.92
C CYS A 44 3.39 -11.62 -10.84
N ILE A 45 3.83 -12.87 -10.81
CA ILE A 45 3.10 -13.97 -11.42
C ILE A 45 2.23 -14.61 -10.34
N LEU A 46 0.92 -14.67 -10.59
CA LEU A 46 -0.05 -15.36 -9.75
C LEU A 46 -0.41 -16.69 -10.39
N SER A 47 -0.55 -17.73 -9.58
CA SER A 47 -0.96 -19.07 -10.01
C SER A 47 -2.04 -19.59 -9.08
N THR A 48 -2.98 -20.35 -9.61
CA THR A 48 -4.04 -21.02 -8.83
C THR A 48 -3.54 -22.28 -8.12
N SER A 49 -2.39 -22.82 -8.54
CA SER A 49 -1.77 -23.98 -7.96
C SER A 49 -0.42 -23.62 -7.33
N PRO A 50 -0.02 -24.30 -6.25
CA PRO A 50 1.35 -24.18 -5.76
C PRO A 50 2.33 -24.48 -6.89
N PRO A 51 3.48 -23.81 -6.95
CA PRO A 51 4.47 -24.13 -7.94
C PRO A 51 4.91 -25.59 -7.79
N GLY A 52 4.54 -26.42 -8.76
CA GLY A 52 4.93 -27.84 -8.82
C GLY A 52 6.27 -28.02 -9.56
N GLU A 53 6.72 -29.28 -9.68
CA GLU A 53 7.97 -29.62 -10.37
C GLU A 53 8.04 -29.16 -11.84
N LYS A 54 6.90 -28.81 -12.44
CA LYS A 54 6.79 -28.33 -13.83
C LYS A 54 6.74 -26.79 -13.95
N ALA A 55 6.79 -26.04 -12.84
CA ALA A 55 6.81 -24.59 -12.94
C ALA A 55 8.17 -24.11 -13.47
N PRO A 56 8.18 -23.21 -14.49
CA PRO A 56 9.42 -22.72 -15.11
C PRO A 56 10.26 -21.85 -14.15
N LEU A 57 9.69 -21.45 -13.04
CA LEU A 57 10.40 -20.77 -11.96
C LEU A 57 10.77 -21.81 -10.91
N ARG A 58 12.04 -21.87 -10.55
CA ARG A 58 12.53 -22.69 -9.43
C ARG A 58 11.69 -22.38 -8.19
N SER A 59 10.63 -23.11 -8.02
CA SER A 59 9.82 -23.05 -6.82
C SER A 59 10.49 -23.84 -5.72
N GLY A 60 11.44 -23.19 -5.12
CA GLY A 60 11.91 -23.62 -3.82
C GLY A 60 11.00 -23.03 -2.74
N LYS A 61 11.05 -23.59 -1.57
CA LYS A 61 10.55 -23.09 -0.30
C LYS A 61 10.51 -21.54 -0.29
N GLY A 62 9.36 -20.94 -0.07
CA GLY A 62 9.25 -19.50 0.16
C GLY A 62 8.36 -18.71 -0.82
N CYS A 63 7.36 -19.32 -1.47
CA CYS A 63 6.31 -18.58 -2.16
C CYS A 63 5.24 -18.12 -1.18
N ALA A 64 4.86 -16.85 -1.27
CA ALA A 64 3.70 -16.34 -0.54
C ALA A 64 2.41 -16.83 -1.22
N ALA A 65 1.38 -17.07 -0.40
CA ALA A 65 0.06 -17.45 -0.88
C ALA A 65 -0.96 -16.39 -0.48
N ILE A 66 -1.88 -16.05 -1.38
CA ILE A 66 -3.05 -15.24 -1.06
C ILE A 66 -4.06 -16.19 -0.39
N THR A 67 -4.28 -16.02 0.91
CA THR A 67 -5.14 -16.90 1.72
C THR A 67 -6.51 -16.30 1.99
N GLY A 68 -6.75 -15.06 1.59
CA GLY A 68 -8.02 -14.38 1.77
C GLY A 68 -8.06 -13.06 1.05
N LEU A 69 -9.27 -12.60 0.75
CA LEU A 69 -9.54 -11.34 0.09
C LEU A 69 -10.78 -10.71 0.73
N THR A 70 -10.67 -9.44 1.12
CA THR A 70 -11.80 -8.60 1.50
C THR A 70 -12.00 -7.55 0.42
N ALA A 71 -13.17 -7.49 -0.19
CA ALA A 71 -13.48 -6.45 -1.14
C ALA A 71 -13.66 -5.10 -0.43
N GLY A 72 -12.88 -4.12 -0.82
CA GLY A 72 -13.04 -2.73 -0.37
C GLY A 72 -14.31 -2.11 -0.93
N ARG A 73 -14.69 -0.98 -0.38
CA ARG A 73 -15.78 -0.15 -0.91
C ARG A 73 -15.38 1.32 -0.94
N VAL A 74 -16.02 2.07 -1.80
CA VAL A 74 -15.84 3.52 -1.87
C VAL A 74 -16.42 4.15 -0.61
N MET A 75 -15.64 5.03 0.02
CA MET A 75 -16.04 5.81 1.19
C MET A 75 -15.85 7.28 0.86
N ASP A 76 -16.95 8.02 0.80
CA ASP A 76 -16.93 9.47 0.56
C ASP A 76 -17.26 10.21 1.86
N TYR A 77 -16.29 10.92 2.40
CA TYR A 77 -16.42 11.79 3.58
C TYR A 77 -16.53 13.28 3.20
N GLY A 78 -16.71 13.57 1.92
CA GLY A 78 -16.84 14.94 1.42
C GLY A 78 -15.54 15.75 1.47
N LEU A 79 -14.39 15.12 1.55
CA LEU A 79 -13.10 15.81 1.51
C LEU A 79 -12.86 16.40 0.12
N ARG A 80 -12.67 17.73 0.05
CA ARG A 80 -12.48 18.46 -1.21
C ARG A 80 -11.05 18.92 -1.45
N ASP A 81 -10.14 18.62 -0.53
CA ASP A 81 -8.74 18.97 -0.66
C ASP A 81 -8.00 17.96 -1.55
N SER A 82 -7.81 18.32 -2.82
CA SER A 82 -7.11 17.49 -3.80
C SER A 82 -5.64 17.23 -3.46
N MET A 83 -5.06 18.02 -2.56
CA MET A 83 -3.67 17.83 -2.10
C MET A 83 -3.56 16.92 -0.87
N ASN A 84 -4.69 16.41 -0.35
CA ASN A 84 -4.73 15.51 0.79
C ASN A 84 -5.36 14.16 0.44
N MET A 85 -4.76 13.47 -0.51
CA MET A 85 -5.25 12.16 -0.95
C MET A 85 -5.21 11.12 0.17
N GLY A 86 -4.20 11.17 1.05
CA GLY A 86 -4.12 10.28 2.21
C GLY A 86 -5.31 10.42 3.15
N GLY A 87 -5.77 11.65 3.39
CA GLY A 87 -6.99 11.91 4.16
C GLY A 87 -8.25 11.38 3.48
N CYS A 88 -8.32 11.44 2.16
CA CYS A 88 -9.42 10.89 1.36
C CYS A 88 -9.46 9.35 1.42
N MET A 89 -8.32 8.69 1.34
CA MET A 89 -8.20 7.23 1.29
C MET A 89 -8.29 6.55 2.67
N ALA A 90 -7.91 7.23 3.74
CA ALA A 90 -7.82 6.66 5.08
C ALA A 90 -9.14 6.04 5.59
N PRO A 91 -10.33 6.65 5.39
CA PRO A 91 -11.59 6.04 5.80
C PRO A 91 -11.90 4.72 5.10
N ALA A 92 -11.64 4.62 3.80
CA ALA A 92 -11.83 3.40 3.03
C ALA A 92 -10.87 2.29 3.48
N ALA A 93 -9.60 2.65 3.76
CA ALA A 93 -8.63 1.72 4.33
C ALA A 93 -9.06 1.24 5.72
N CYS A 94 -9.57 2.13 6.57
CA CYS A 94 -10.09 1.79 7.90
C CYS A 94 -11.25 0.78 7.82
N ASP A 95 -12.25 1.05 6.98
CA ASP A 95 -13.38 0.14 6.76
C ASP A 95 -12.92 -1.24 6.28
N THR A 96 -12.02 -1.27 5.29
CA THR A 96 -11.50 -2.51 4.71
C THR A 96 -10.73 -3.33 5.73
N ILE A 97 -9.87 -2.70 6.54
CA ILE A 97 -9.10 -3.38 7.59
C ILE A 97 -10.02 -3.95 8.66
N ALA A 98 -10.96 -3.16 9.16
CA ALA A 98 -11.90 -3.58 10.19
C ALA A 98 -12.77 -4.76 9.71
N ARG A 99 -13.26 -4.70 8.48
CA ARG A 99 -14.02 -5.79 7.86
C ARG A 99 -13.17 -7.02 7.66
N SER A 100 -11.92 -6.87 7.20
CA SER A 100 -11.01 -8.00 7.02
C SER A 100 -10.80 -8.75 8.34
N PHE A 101 -10.61 -8.04 9.45
CA PHE A 101 -10.47 -8.66 10.76
C PHE A 101 -11.75 -9.39 11.18
N SER A 102 -12.92 -8.80 10.93
CA SER A 102 -14.21 -9.42 11.22
C SER A 102 -14.45 -10.65 10.36
N ASP A 103 -14.28 -10.53 9.04
CA ASP A 103 -14.59 -11.60 8.06
C ASP A 103 -13.73 -12.85 8.29
N PHE A 104 -12.45 -12.65 8.60
CA PHE A 104 -11.51 -13.74 8.87
C PHE A 104 -11.40 -14.10 10.34
N ARG A 105 -12.16 -13.46 11.24
CA ARG A 105 -12.10 -13.63 12.70
C ARG A 105 -10.69 -13.52 13.22
N ARG A 106 -9.97 -12.46 12.79
CA ARG A 106 -8.58 -12.17 13.14
C ARG A 106 -8.46 -10.86 13.87
N THR A 107 -7.32 -10.69 14.51
CA THR A 107 -6.92 -9.49 15.25
C THR A 107 -5.57 -9.00 14.76
N PRO A 108 -5.13 -7.79 15.12
CA PRO A 108 -3.79 -7.34 14.79
C PRO A 108 -2.66 -8.30 15.19
N SER A 109 -2.82 -9.05 16.29
CA SER A 109 -1.82 -10.02 16.77
C SER A 109 -1.65 -11.24 15.86
N ASP A 110 -2.56 -11.47 14.92
CA ASP A 110 -2.46 -12.55 13.95
C ASP A 110 -1.56 -12.21 12.76
N TYR A 111 -1.03 -10.98 12.70
CA TYR A 111 -0.24 -10.49 11.58
C TYR A 111 1.13 -9.97 12.04
N ASP A 112 2.16 -10.28 11.28
CA ASP A 112 3.51 -9.73 11.47
C ASP A 112 3.60 -8.28 10.99
N ALA A 113 2.80 -7.92 9.98
CA ALA A 113 2.69 -6.57 9.46
C ALA A 113 1.37 -6.35 8.72
N VAL A 114 0.87 -5.12 8.77
CA VAL A 114 -0.25 -4.63 7.97
C VAL A 114 0.25 -3.47 7.13
N PHE A 115 0.08 -3.56 5.81
CA PHE A 115 0.53 -2.54 4.87
C PHE A 115 -0.64 -1.82 4.23
N THR A 116 -0.52 -0.50 4.13
CA THR A 116 -1.33 0.32 3.22
C THR A 116 -0.53 0.72 1.99
N GLY A 117 -1.21 1.08 0.92
CA GLY A 117 -0.61 1.39 -0.37
C GLY A 117 0.24 2.66 -0.34
N ASP A 118 -0.40 3.80 -0.19
CA ASP A 118 0.25 5.10 -0.29
C ASP A 118 -0.55 6.21 0.43
N LEU A 119 -0.99 5.92 1.65
CA LEU A 119 -1.65 6.92 2.51
C LEU A 119 -0.72 8.07 2.88
N GLY A 120 0.58 7.79 2.96
CA GLY A 120 1.56 8.73 3.46
C GLY A 120 1.39 9.05 4.94
N ILE A 121 2.24 9.93 5.47
CA ILE A 121 2.29 10.24 6.92
C ILE A 121 0.95 10.78 7.44
N ILE A 122 0.31 11.68 6.69
CA ILE A 122 -0.97 12.27 7.12
C ILE A 122 -2.10 11.24 7.09
N GLY A 123 -2.23 10.49 5.99
CA GLY A 123 -3.27 9.46 5.88
C GLY A 123 -3.07 8.31 6.87
N GLN A 124 -1.82 7.92 7.14
CA GLN A 124 -1.50 6.93 8.17
C GLN A 124 -2.00 7.38 9.56
N LYS A 125 -1.72 8.63 9.93
CA LYS A 125 -2.18 9.18 11.22
C LYS A 125 -3.69 9.13 11.34
N ILE A 126 -4.40 9.60 10.30
CA ILE A 126 -5.87 9.56 10.27
C ILE A 126 -6.38 8.11 10.36
N LEU A 127 -5.80 7.18 9.60
CA LEU A 127 -6.17 5.77 9.66
C LEU A 127 -6.02 5.19 11.06
N LEU A 128 -4.89 5.44 11.73
CA LEU A 128 -4.63 4.89 13.05
C LEU A 128 -5.56 5.47 14.12
N ASP A 129 -5.93 6.75 14.01
CA ASP A 129 -6.91 7.39 14.88
C ASP A 129 -8.31 6.78 14.67
N LEU A 130 -8.77 6.62 13.41
CA LEU A 130 -10.05 5.99 13.09
C LEU A 130 -10.14 4.53 13.57
N LEU A 131 -9.09 3.75 13.40
CA LEU A 131 -9.03 2.37 13.90
C LEU A 131 -9.04 2.30 15.42
N LYS A 132 -8.38 3.25 16.09
CA LYS A 132 -8.40 3.34 17.55
C LYS A 132 -9.79 3.61 18.10
N GLU A 133 -10.61 4.42 17.43
CA GLU A 133 -12.02 4.63 17.79
C GLU A 133 -12.85 3.33 17.72
N GLN A 134 -12.44 2.40 16.85
CA GLN A 134 -13.03 1.06 16.74
C GLN A 134 -12.36 0.02 17.65
N ASN A 135 -11.52 0.44 18.62
CA ASN A 135 -10.73 -0.43 19.51
C ASN A 135 -9.71 -1.34 18.76
N ILE A 136 -9.32 -0.98 17.56
CA ILE A 136 -8.29 -1.69 16.79
C ILE A 136 -6.95 -0.95 16.93
N ARG A 137 -6.01 -1.55 17.64
CA ARG A 137 -4.66 -1.00 17.84
C ARG A 137 -3.70 -1.57 16.81
N LEU A 138 -3.43 -0.80 15.76
CA LEU A 138 -2.62 -1.24 14.63
C LEU A 138 -1.21 -0.65 14.59
N SER A 139 -0.97 0.45 15.30
CA SER A 139 0.28 1.23 15.25
C SER A 139 1.58 0.41 15.36
N PRO A 140 1.69 -0.65 16.16
CA PRO A 140 2.96 -1.38 16.29
C PRO A 140 3.36 -2.15 15.03
N ILE A 141 2.38 -2.57 14.21
CA ILE A 141 2.61 -3.45 13.06
C ILE A 141 2.22 -2.79 11.72
N HIS A 142 1.62 -1.59 11.77
CA HIS A 142 1.24 -0.85 10.58
C HIS A 142 2.45 -0.23 9.88
N LYS A 143 2.47 -0.36 8.57
CA LYS A 143 3.44 0.25 7.66
C LYS A 143 2.71 0.79 6.44
N ASP A 144 3.20 1.89 5.89
CA ASP A 144 2.68 2.46 4.65
C ASP A 144 3.76 2.43 3.58
N CYS A 145 3.42 1.96 2.38
CA CYS A 145 4.38 1.83 1.29
C CYS A 145 4.93 3.20 0.86
N GLY A 146 4.08 4.23 0.88
CA GLY A 146 4.48 5.59 0.53
C GLY A 146 5.47 6.19 1.53
N ILE A 147 5.37 5.82 2.81
CA ILE A 147 6.33 6.26 3.82
C ILE A 147 7.65 5.49 3.69
N LEU A 148 7.57 4.20 3.37
CA LEU A 148 8.77 3.34 3.33
C LEU A 148 9.66 3.57 2.11
N ILE A 149 9.14 4.13 1.03
CA ILE A 149 9.86 4.22 -0.25
C ILE A 149 10.88 5.35 -0.28
N TYR A 150 10.72 6.37 0.56
CA TYR A 150 11.58 7.54 0.64
C TYR A 150 12.16 7.74 2.03
N ASP A 151 13.32 8.37 2.07
CA ASP A 151 13.92 8.91 3.29
C ASP A 151 13.54 10.40 3.41
N ASP A 152 12.40 10.67 4.03
CA ASP A 152 11.82 12.02 4.10
C ASP A 152 12.80 13.09 4.61
N PRO A 153 13.58 12.86 5.68
CA PRO A 153 14.53 13.84 6.18
C PRO A 153 15.57 14.31 5.15
N SER A 154 15.97 13.42 4.23
CA SER A 154 16.99 13.73 3.22
C SER A 154 16.42 14.11 1.86
N GLN A 155 15.18 13.71 1.58
CA GLN A 155 14.56 13.83 0.25
C GLN A 155 13.40 14.83 0.19
N ASP A 156 12.99 15.40 1.33
CA ASP A 156 11.93 16.41 1.41
C ASP A 156 10.63 15.99 0.70
N THR A 157 10.15 14.79 1.02
CA THR A 157 8.97 14.20 0.37
C THR A 157 7.65 14.53 1.05
N HIS A 158 7.66 15.30 2.14
CA HIS A 158 6.50 15.67 2.96
C HIS A 158 5.73 14.45 3.45
N ALA A 159 4.60 14.10 2.81
CA ALA A 159 3.80 12.96 3.25
C ALA A 159 4.32 11.60 2.74
N GLY A 160 5.32 11.59 1.88
CA GLY A 160 5.92 10.37 1.34
C GLY A 160 5.62 10.13 -0.14
N GLY A 161 5.70 8.90 -0.58
CA GLY A 161 5.47 8.49 -1.96
C GLY A 161 4.02 8.11 -2.26
N SER A 162 3.64 8.19 -3.54
CA SER A 162 2.34 7.72 -4.02
C SER A 162 2.43 7.23 -5.47
N GLY A 163 1.31 6.77 -6.01
CA GLY A 163 1.17 6.34 -7.39
C GLY A 163 1.13 4.82 -7.57
N CYS A 164 0.75 4.40 -8.76
CA CYS A 164 0.50 2.98 -9.08
C CYS A 164 1.72 2.08 -8.82
N GLY A 165 2.94 2.59 -9.03
CA GLY A 165 4.18 1.85 -8.78
C GLY A 165 4.58 1.75 -7.31
N CYS A 166 4.10 2.64 -6.44
CA CYS A 166 4.55 2.75 -5.05
C CYS A 166 4.41 1.43 -4.27
N SER A 167 3.18 0.94 -4.16
CA SER A 167 2.91 -0.30 -3.44
C SER A 167 3.47 -1.54 -4.14
N ALA A 168 3.54 -1.54 -5.47
CA ALA A 168 4.12 -2.65 -6.23
C ALA A 168 5.63 -2.78 -6.01
N VAL A 169 6.36 -1.66 -6.04
CA VAL A 169 7.81 -1.66 -5.73
C VAL A 169 8.04 -2.17 -4.31
N THR A 170 7.31 -1.66 -3.33
CA THR A 170 7.44 -2.08 -1.94
C THR A 170 7.06 -3.56 -1.75
N MET A 171 5.99 -4.02 -2.40
CA MET A 171 5.59 -5.42 -2.38
C MET A 171 6.70 -6.32 -2.91
N CYS A 172 7.19 -6.05 -4.13
CA CYS A 172 8.15 -6.91 -4.82
C CYS A 172 9.54 -6.88 -4.19
N SER A 173 10.00 -5.69 -3.73
CA SER A 173 11.37 -5.53 -3.21
C SER A 173 11.50 -5.83 -1.72
N TYR A 174 10.53 -5.44 -0.91
CA TYR A 174 10.63 -5.48 0.54
C TYR A 174 9.75 -6.55 1.18
N ILE A 175 8.42 -6.52 0.92
CA ILE A 175 7.46 -7.41 1.58
C ILE A 175 7.73 -8.87 1.19
N MET A 176 7.82 -9.15 -0.10
CA MET A 176 8.09 -10.50 -0.61
C MET A 176 9.43 -11.04 -0.15
N LYS A 177 10.44 -10.18 0.00
CA LYS A 177 11.74 -10.58 0.53
C LYS A 177 11.66 -11.00 2.00
N LYS A 178 10.90 -10.25 2.82
CA LYS A 178 10.68 -10.58 4.24
C LYS A 178 9.85 -11.84 4.41
N MET A 179 8.89 -12.10 3.54
CA MET A 179 8.14 -13.35 3.53
C MET A 179 8.99 -14.53 3.07
N LYS A 180 9.79 -14.34 2.02
CA LYS A 180 10.67 -15.39 1.48
C LYS A 180 11.71 -15.88 2.49
N ASN A 181 12.24 -15.01 3.32
CA ASN A 181 13.22 -15.37 4.36
C ASN A 181 12.57 -15.71 5.71
N HIS A 182 11.25 -15.87 5.74
CA HIS A 182 10.45 -16.20 6.93
C HIS A 182 10.57 -15.19 8.09
N SER A 183 11.03 -13.97 7.83
CA SER A 183 10.94 -12.88 8.82
C SER A 183 9.48 -12.50 9.09
N TRP A 184 8.61 -12.67 8.09
CA TRP A 184 7.17 -12.52 8.19
C TRP A 184 6.48 -13.75 7.59
N ASN A 185 5.44 -14.22 8.28
CA ASN A 185 4.65 -15.37 7.86
C ASN A 185 3.24 -14.98 7.44
N ARG A 186 2.70 -13.88 8.00
CA ARG A 186 1.37 -13.38 7.66
C ARG A 186 1.36 -11.86 7.57
N VAL A 187 0.99 -11.38 6.41
CA VAL A 187 0.88 -9.96 6.10
C VAL A 187 -0.53 -9.65 5.60
N LEU A 188 -1.13 -8.58 6.07
CA LEU A 188 -2.32 -7.99 5.46
C LEU A 188 -1.84 -6.85 4.56
N PHE A 189 -2.19 -6.90 3.29
CA PHE A 189 -1.87 -5.87 2.31
C PHE A 189 -3.15 -5.20 1.81
N VAL A 190 -3.25 -3.89 2.03
CA VAL A 190 -4.44 -3.08 1.76
C VAL A 190 -4.09 -2.00 0.75
N PRO A 191 -4.27 -2.25 -0.55
CA PRO A 191 -4.07 -1.21 -1.56
C PRO A 191 -5.03 -0.05 -1.33
N THR A 192 -4.58 1.14 -1.64
CA THR A 192 -5.34 2.38 -1.47
C THR A 192 -5.45 3.11 -2.79
N GLY A 193 -6.53 3.84 -2.99
CA GLY A 193 -6.78 4.64 -4.18
C GLY A 193 -7.80 5.73 -3.89
N ALA A 194 -7.63 6.90 -4.50
CA ALA A 194 -8.60 7.99 -4.49
C ALA A 194 -9.28 8.10 -5.87
N LEU A 195 -10.57 8.44 -5.87
CA LEU A 195 -11.38 8.69 -7.06
C LEU A 195 -11.74 10.17 -7.17
#